data_c3d0b64e934b245e9b6e997da861f5b7
#
_entry.id   c3d0b64e934b245e9b6e997da861f5b7
#
_cell.length_a   1.000
_cell.length_b   1.000
_cell.length_c   1.000
_cell.angle_alpha   90.00
_cell.angle_beta   90.00
_cell.angle_gamma   90.00
#
_symmetry.space_group_name_H-M   'P 1'
#
loop_
_entity.id
_entity.type
_entity.pdbx_description
1 polymer ?
#
loop_
_entity_poly.entity_id
_entity_poly.type
_entity_poly.pdbx_seq_one_letter_code
_entity_poly.pdbx_strand_id
1 'polypeptide(L)'
;MVVKMILDYVYEPIFSDHSHGFRQGRSCHTALKEIHRTWNGVKWLVEVDIAGFFDNVDHDILMNLLRRRINDERFLSLIKRMLIAGYMEDWTFYRTFSGTPQGGVISPLLANIYLYELDEFLAQTKTGFDCGKTRRRTEAYLECNRQLNKLWMREQRAKAKGTLTPIMASDIARQRDEWRRKQRATPVSDPMDSDYRRMVYCRYADDFLIGLIGSKADAEQGMAAIKAFLDVHLKLKTSEEKSLVSSARDGASCLGHRICTLTQDRIQTVHYSNGKRPRKGRVPADRIQLRVPQEKLASFIERQRLGNYWANRGNMRPELIDNSSVAIVSGYNSIMRGLAEYYKLGTNWKAEVGRAYHVWYRSLFNTLARKYATSASKIHQRLRTVDGYAVSVEGTAKKVGVFRLKDVQPSAPST
;
A
#
# COMPACT_ATOMS: atom_id res chain seq x y z
N MET A 1 17.22 18.61 17.35
CA MET A 1 16.79 17.31 17.96
C MET A 1 15.86 17.53 19.16
N VAL A 2 16.25 18.29 20.20
CA VAL A 2 15.45 18.53 21.42
C VAL A 2 14.03 19.05 21.12
N VAL A 3 13.89 20.08 20.29
CA VAL A 3 12.57 20.62 19.88
C VAL A 3 11.68 19.55 19.29
N LYS A 4 12.23 18.67 18.43
CA LYS A 4 11.48 17.54 17.87
C LYS A 4 10.97 16.60 18.95
N MET A 5 11.81 16.24 19.93
CA MET A 5 11.42 15.32 21.02
C MET A 5 10.27 15.88 21.85
N ILE A 6 10.28 17.18 22.15
CA ILE A 6 9.20 17.85 22.90
C ILE A 6 7.90 17.84 22.07
N LEU A 7 7.98 18.20 20.80
CA LEU A 7 6.82 18.21 19.91
C LEU A 7 6.27 16.79 19.67
N ASP A 8 7.14 15.78 19.49
CA ASP A 8 6.71 14.38 19.36
C ASP A 8 5.92 13.95 20.61
N TYR A 9 6.40 14.26 21.81
CA TYR A 9 5.71 13.92 23.05
C TYR A 9 4.31 14.56 23.15
N VAL A 10 4.16 15.79 22.71
CA VAL A 10 2.89 16.53 22.78
C VAL A 10 1.90 16.08 21.70
N TYR A 11 2.39 15.81 20.47
CA TYR A 11 1.51 15.64 19.31
C TYR A 11 1.31 14.20 18.87
N GLU A 12 2.28 13.27 19.08
CA GLU A 12 2.13 11.89 18.67
C GLU A 12 0.87 11.21 19.22
N PRO A 13 0.45 11.42 20.50
CA PRO A 13 -0.74 10.79 21.05
C PRO A 13 -2.07 11.24 20.41
N ILE A 14 -2.09 12.38 19.73
CA ILE A 14 -3.33 12.93 19.16
C ILE A 14 -3.48 12.71 17.67
N PHE A 15 -2.40 12.38 16.98
CA PHE A 15 -2.45 12.16 15.55
C PHE A 15 -3.39 11.01 15.19
N SER A 16 -4.14 11.22 14.11
CA SER A 16 -5.05 10.22 13.57
C SER A 16 -4.36 8.87 13.33
N ASP A 17 -5.07 7.78 13.60
CA ASP A 17 -4.60 6.43 13.27
C ASP A 17 -4.44 6.20 11.77
N HIS A 18 -5.10 7.01 10.95
CA HIS A 18 -5.03 6.97 9.49
C HIS A 18 -3.85 7.77 8.92
N SER A 19 -3.06 8.45 9.76
CA SER A 19 -1.84 9.16 9.38
C SER A 19 -0.59 8.33 9.66
N HIS A 20 0.21 8.05 8.63
CA HIS A 20 1.34 7.11 8.70
C HIS A 20 2.71 7.73 8.41
N GLY A 21 2.77 8.88 7.73
CA GLY A 21 4.04 9.50 7.33
C GLY A 21 4.82 10.06 8.51
N PHE A 22 6.14 9.80 8.56
CA PHE A 22 7.08 10.37 9.51
C PHE A 22 6.79 10.12 11.00
N ARG A 23 6.00 9.10 11.32
CA ARG A 23 5.64 8.73 12.69
C ARG A 23 6.38 7.48 13.15
N GLN A 24 6.68 7.41 14.45
CA GLN A 24 7.35 6.25 15.02
C GLN A 24 6.48 4.99 14.92
N GLY A 25 7.08 3.87 14.52
CA GLY A 25 6.37 2.60 14.35
C GLY A 25 5.45 2.55 13.12
N ARG A 26 5.36 3.61 12.32
CA ARG A 26 4.56 3.68 11.10
C ARG A 26 5.44 3.79 9.86
N SER A 27 4.92 3.36 8.71
CA SER A 27 5.67 3.32 7.44
C SER A 27 4.70 3.25 6.25
N CYS A 28 5.22 3.35 5.02
CA CYS A 28 4.44 3.07 3.81
C CYS A 28 3.73 1.71 3.89
N HIS A 29 4.39 0.70 4.49
CA HIS A 29 3.79 -0.63 4.63
C HIS A 29 2.63 -0.67 5.64
N THR A 30 2.65 0.14 6.69
CA THR A 30 1.51 0.20 7.62
C THR A 30 0.30 0.85 6.96
N ALA A 31 0.50 1.91 6.18
CA ALA A 31 -0.52 2.56 5.37
C ALA A 31 -1.13 1.59 4.35
N LEU A 32 -0.30 0.92 3.55
CA LEU A 32 -0.75 -0.06 2.56
C LEU A 32 -1.48 -1.26 3.18
N LYS A 33 -1.04 -1.73 4.35
CA LYS A 33 -1.74 -2.80 5.08
C LYS A 33 -3.11 -2.34 5.57
N GLU A 34 -3.24 -1.12 6.06
CA GLU A 34 -4.53 -0.56 6.45
C GLU A 34 -5.48 -0.50 5.25
N ILE A 35 -5.06 0.10 4.14
CA ILE A 35 -5.85 0.17 2.90
C ILE A 35 -6.30 -1.23 2.48
N HIS A 36 -5.38 -2.18 2.42
CA HIS A 36 -5.69 -3.55 1.99
C HIS A 36 -6.69 -4.27 2.91
N ARG A 37 -6.63 -4.01 4.23
CA ARG A 37 -7.50 -4.68 5.21
C ARG A 37 -8.87 -4.06 5.33
N THR A 38 -8.96 -2.73 5.29
CA THR A 38 -10.16 -1.99 5.71
C THR A 38 -10.98 -1.43 4.56
N TRP A 39 -10.43 -1.28 3.34
CA TRP A 39 -11.09 -0.60 2.23
C TRP A 39 -11.90 -1.50 1.30
N ASN A 40 -12.23 -2.72 1.74
CA ASN A 40 -13.02 -3.64 0.92
C ASN A 40 -14.41 -3.05 0.64
N GLY A 41 -14.82 -3.11 -0.62
CA GLY A 41 -16.10 -2.60 -1.09
C GLY A 41 -16.09 -1.16 -1.58
N VAL A 42 -14.96 -0.46 -1.49
CA VAL A 42 -14.78 0.87 -2.07
C VAL A 42 -15.09 0.85 -3.57
N LYS A 43 -15.80 1.88 -4.03
CA LYS A 43 -16.22 2.06 -5.44
C LYS A 43 -15.46 3.18 -6.12
N TRP A 44 -15.16 4.24 -5.37
CA TRP A 44 -14.48 5.43 -5.87
C TRP A 44 -13.27 5.72 -5.02
N LEU A 45 -12.21 6.13 -5.68
CA LEU A 45 -10.97 6.60 -5.09
C LEU A 45 -10.79 8.06 -5.44
N VAL A 46 -10.50 8.87 -4.43
CA VAL A 46 -10.23 10.30 -4.59
C VAL A 46 -8.77 10.53 -4.23
N GLU A 47 -7.98 10.87 -5.23
CA GLU A 47 -6.59 11.29 -5.11
C GLU A 47 -6.57 12.82 -5.04
N VAL A 48 -5.92 13.40 -4.04
CA VAL A 48 -5.72 14.84 -3.94
C VAL A 48 -4.24 15.09 -3.69
N ASP A 49 -3.62 15.85 -4.56
CA ASP A 49 -2.20 16.24 -4.47
C ASP A 49 -2.10 17.71 -4.07
N ILE A 50 -1.35 17.99 -3.02
CA ILE A 50 -1.11 19.35 -2.52
C ILE A 50 0.10 19.92 -3.25
N ALA A 51 -0.09 21.01 -3.97
CA ALA A 51 0.97 21.64 -4.75
C ALA A 51 2.04 22.25 -3.83
N GLY A 52 3.28 21.75 -3.91
CA GLY A 52 4.43 22.29 -3.19
C GLY A 52 4.18 22.43 -1.67
N PHE A 53 3.63 21.40 -1.03
CA PHE A 53 3.19 21.44 0.36
C PHE A 53 4.22 22.07 1.32
N PHE A 54 5.46 21.55 1.31
CA PHE A 54 6.50 22.00 2.24
C PHE A 54 6.88 23.48 2.05
N ASP A 55 6.73 24.02 0.85
CA ASP A 55 7.07 25.41 0.52
C ASP A 55 5.91 26.36 0.82
N ASN A 56 4.69 25.84 0.95
CA ASN A 56 3.46 26.62 1.10
C ASN A 56 2.84 26.57 2.49
N VAL A 57 3.49 25.98 3.50
CA VAL A 57 3.01 25.98 4.88
C VAL A 57 3.00 27.42 5.40
N ASP A 58 1.81 27.94 5.75
CA ASP A 58 1.66 29.28 6.34
C ASP A 58 2.15 29.27 7.80
N HIS A 59 3.17 30.09 8.09
CA HIS A 59 3.79 30.14 9.42
C HIS A 59 2.82 30.62 10.50
N ASP A 60 1.92 31.57 10.20
CA ASP A 60 1.00 32.09 11.20
C ASP A 60 -0.09 31.06 11.55
N ILE A 61 -0.60 30.33 10.55
CA ILE A 61 -1.50 29.21 10.78
C ILE A 61 -0.80 28.15 11.64
N LEU A 62 0.41 27.74 11.26
CA LEU A 62 1.20 26.74 12.02
C LEU A 62 1.44 27.19 13.45
N MET A 63 1.83 28.44 13.67
CA MET A 63 2.05 28.97 15.01
C MET A 63 0.75 29.02 15.84
N ASN A 64 -0.38 29.32 15.22
CA ASN A 64 -1.67 29.29 15.90
C ASN A 64 -2.06 27.85 16.29
N LEU A 65 -1.79 26.86 15.44
CA LEU A 65 -2.01 25.44 15.77
C LEU A 65 -1.13 24.99 16.95
N LEU A 66 0.12 25.41 16.97
CA LEU A 66 1.03 25.12 18.08
C LEU A 66 0.57 25.76 19.38
N ARG A 67 0.08 27.01 19.36
CA ARG A 67 -0.46 27.72 20.55
C ARG A 67 -1.67 27.04 21.17
N ARG A 68 -2.44 26.29 20.43
CA ARG A 68 -3.58 25.54 21.00
C ARG A 68 -3.15 24.53 22.08
N ARG A 69 -1.89 24.10 22.09
CA ARG A 69 -1.38 23.05 23.00
C ARG A 69 -0.14 23.44 23.78
N ILE A 70 0.59 24.45 23.34
CA ILE A 70 1.82 24.89 23.94
C ILE A 70 1.65 26.34 24.38
N ASN A 71 1.76 26.57 25.68
CA ASN A 71 1.54 27.88 26.31
C ASN A 71 2.87 28.63 26.61
N ASP A 72 3.99 28.07 26.15
CA ASP A 72 5.32 28.68 26.34
C ASP A 72 5.71 29.51 25.11
N GLU A 73 5.53 30.81 25.23
CA GLU A 73 5.88 31.79 24.16
C GLU A 73 7.39 31.84 23.84
N ARG A 74 8.28 31.50 24.77
CA ARG A 74 9.71 31.39 24.49
C ARG A 74 10.02 30.22 23.57
N PHE A 75 9.39 29.09 23.85
CA PHE A 75 9.52 27.90 23.01
C PHE A 75 8.90 28.12 21.62
N LEU A 76 7.72 28.72 21.55
CA LEU A 76 7.07 29.08 20.29
C LEU A 76 7.88 30.06 19.46
N SER A 77 8.47 31.08 20.12
CA SER A 77 9.38 32.06 19.48
C SER A 77 10.64 31.37 18.93
N LEU A 78 11.17 30.34 19.61
CA LEU A 78 12.27 29.53 19.09
C LEU A 78 11.88 28.84 17.82
N ILE A 79 10.71 28.18 17.79
CA ILE A 79 10.19 27.48 16.58
C ILE A 79 10.00 28.47 15.43
N LYS A 80 9.40 29.64 15.70
CA LYS A 80 9.20 30.69 14.70
C LYS A 80 10.55 31.16 14.11
N ARG A 81 11.56 31.34 14.93
CA ARG A 81 12.92 31.69 14.46
C ARG A 81 13.54 30.59 13.61
N MET A 82 13.31 29.31 13.95
CA MET A 82 13.80 28.17 13.14
C MET A 82 13.12 28.13 11.77
N LEU A 83 11.82 28.45 11.69
CA LEU A 83 11.09 28.51 10.41
C LEU A 83 11.60 29.63 9.49
N ILE A 84 11.90 30.79 10.06
CA ILE A 84 12.34 32.00 9.31
C ILE A 84 13.85 31.95 8.99
N ALA A 85 14.62 31.10 9.72
CA ALA A 85 16.09 31.06 9.59
C ALA A 85 16.57 30.71 8.18
N GLY A 86 15.71 30.16 7.31
CA GLY A 86 16.10 29.75 5.98
C GLY A 86 16.87 28.43 5.97
N TYR A 87 17.43 28.10 4.81
CA TYR A 87 18.29 26.94 4.64
C TYR A 87 19.45 27.21 3.70
N MET A 88 20.47 26.40 3.77
CA MET A 88 21.64 26.50 2.90
C MET A 88 21.66 25.27 1.98
N GLU A 89 21.73 25.51 0.67
CA GLU A 89 21.84 24.51 -0.37
C GLU A 89 22.95 24.91 -1.33
N ASP A 90 23.89 24.01 -1.63
CA ASP A 90 25.04 24.27 -2.49
C ASP A 90 25.82 25.56 -2.12
N TRP A 91 26.01 25.78 -0.82
CA TRP A 91 26.66 26.99 -0.25
C TRP A 91 25.90 28.32 -0.52
N THR A 92 24.65 28.24 -1.00
CA THR A 92 23.77 29.41 -1.20
C THR A 92 22.70 29.44 -0.12
N PHE A 93 22.52 30.62 0.49
CA PHE A 93 21.52 30.85 1.54
C PHE A 93 20.19 31.25 0.91
N TYR A 94 19.11 30.54 1.30
CA TYR A 94 17.73 30.81 0.89
C TYR A 94 16.92 31.25 2.12
N ARG A 95 16.29 32.41 2.05
CA ARG A 95 15.31 32.81 3.06
C ARG A 95 13.98 32.11 2.84
N THR A 96 13.37 31.67 3.93
CA THR A 96 12.01 31.10 3.93
C THR A 96 11.04 32.13 4.50
N PHE A 97 10.14 32.65 3.64
CA PHE A 97 9.03 33.50 4.06
C PHE A 97 7.77 32.69 4.35
N SER A 98 7.64 31.51 3.74
CA SER A 98 6.63 30.49 3.98
C SER A 98 7.31 29.12 3.92
N GLY A 99 6.62 28.09 4.36
CA GLY A 99 7.09 26.72 4.24
C GLY A 99 8.00 26.27 5.38
N THR A 100 8.34 24.99 5.29
CA THR A 100 9.30 24.34 6.18
C THR A 100 10.46 23.81 5.36
N PRO A 101 11.73 24.07 5.76
CA PRO A 101 12.88 23.64 4.97
C PRO A 101 12.85 22.14 4.66
N GLN A 102 12.94 21.77 3.39
CA GLN A 102 13.04 20.36 3.00
C GLN A 102 14.35 19.79 3.58
N GLY A 103 14.23 18.62 4.24
CA GLY A 103 15.37 17.98 4.93
C GLY A 103 15.60 18.46 6.38
N GLY A 104 14.85 19.43 6.86
CA GLY A 104 14.87 19.84 8.27
C GLY A 104 14.38 18.73 9.21
N VAL A 105 15.06 18.54 10.35
CA VAL A 105 14.74 17.48 11.32
C VAL A 105 13.32 17.59 11.90
N ILE A 106 12.79 18.82 12.03
CA ILE A 106 11.45 19.08 12.59
C ILE A 106 10.38 19.23 11.52
N SER A 107 10.74 19.50 10.25
CA SER A 107 9.81 19.78 9.17
C SER A 107 8.76 18.69 8.97
N PRO A 108 9.09 17.38 9.00
CA PRO A 108 8.11 16.33 8.87
C PRO A 108 7.06 16.30 10.00
N LEU A 109 7.47 16.64 11.22
CA LEU A 109 6.56 16.70 12.36
C LEU A 109 5.65 17.92 12.28
N LEU A 110 6.20 19.10 11.92
CA LEU A 110 5.41 20.31 11.70
C LEU A 110 4.40 20.12 10.55
N ALA A 111 4.79 19.41 9.50
CA ALA A 111 3.89 18.99 8.42
C ALA A 111 2.71 18.16 8.95
N ASN A 112 2.97 17.19 9.82
CA ASN A 112 1.92 16.38 10.43
C ASN A 112 1.01 17.21 11.37
N ILE A 113 1.57 18.16 12.12
CA ILE A 113 0.79 19.07 12.97
C ILE A 113 -0.12 19.95 12.10
N TYR A 114 0.38 20.46 11.00
CA TYR A 114 -0.39 21.30 10.08
C TYR A 114 -1.54 20.52 9.41
N LEU A 115 -1.26 19.32 8.92
CA LEU A 115 -2.24 18.46 8.27
C LEU A 115 -3.14 17.68 9.24
N TYR A 116 -2.92 17.79 10.56
CA TYR A 116 -3.84 17.24 11.54
C TYR A 116 -5.24 17.88 11.45
N GLU A 117 -5.32 19.16 11.09
CA GLU A 117 -6.61 19.82 10.82
C GLU A 117 -7.36 19.16 9.67
N LEU A 118 -6.66 18.69 8.64
CA LEU A 118 -7.28 17.92 7.56
C LEU A 118 -7.75 16.56 8.08
N ASP A 119 -6.99 15.88 8.94
CA ASP A 119 -7.40 14.60 9.52
C ASP A 119 -8.68 14.76 10.35
N GLU A 120 -8.81 15.83 11.14
CA GLU A 120 -10.02 16.16 11.91
C GLU A 120 -11.22 16.47 10.99
N PHE A 121 -11.01 17.27 9.95
CA PHE A 121 -12.03 17.55 8.95
C PHE A 121 -12.52 16.27 8.26
N LEU A 122 -11.61 15.38 7.87
CA LEU A 122 -11.97 14.09 7.25
C LEU A 122 -12.70 13.17 8.22
N ALA A 123 -12.36 13.16 9.50
CA ALA A 123 -13.04 12.39 10.54
C ALA A 123 -14.49 12.88 10.75
N GLN A 124 -14.69 14.20 10.78
CA GLN A 124 -16.03 14.80 10.88
C GLN A 124 -16.86 14.50 9.63
N THR A 125 -16.28 14.69 8.43
CA THR A 125 -16.93 14.40 7.15
C THR A 125 -17.32 12.92 7.08
N LYS A 126 -16.46 12.02 7.49
CA LYS A 126 -16.74 10.58 7.57
C LYS A 126 -17.94 10.30 8.47
N THR A 127 -18.02 10.91 9.65
CA THR A 127 -19.13 10.71 10.60
C THR A 127 -20.46 11.13 9.99
N GLY A 128 -20.50 12.21 9.24
CA GLY A 128 -21.71 12.67 8.54
C GLY A 128 -22.06 11.86 7.29
N PHE A 129 -21.05 11.27 6.64
CA PHE A 129 -21.24 10.52 5.40
C PHE A 129 -21.61 9.04 5.62
N ASP A 130 -21.06 8.39 6.64
CA ASP A 130 -21.27 6.97 6.90
C ASP A 130 -22.73 6.68 7.26
N CYS A 131 -23.36 5.75 6.51
CA CYS A 131 -24.76 5.38 6.68
C CYS A 131 -24.94 3.85 6.63
N GLY A 132 -25.94 3.35 7.37
CA GLY A 132 -26.26 1.91 7.42
C GLY A 132 -25.27 1.08 8.24
N LYS A 133 -25.67 -0.05 8.79
CA LYS A 133 -24.78 -0.97 9.54
C LYS A 133 -24.16 -2.03 8.64
N THR A 134 -24.93 -2.59 7.74
CA THR A 134 -24.52 -3.66 6.81
C THR A 134 -25.20 -3.46 5.47
N ARG A 135 -24.51 -3.84 4.39
CA ARG A 135 -25.13 -3.87 3.06
C ARG A 135 -26.30 -4.84 3.01
N ARG A 136 -27.37 -4.47 2.33
CA ARG A 136 -28.50 -5.34 2.03
C ARG A 136 -28.04 -6.59 1.28
N ARG A 137 -28.56 -7.75 1.66
CA ARG A 137 -28.28 -8.99 0.93
C ARG A 137 -29.08 -9.01 -0.38
N THR A 138 -28.47 -9.58 -1.43
CA THR A 138 -29.16 -9.73 -2.71
C THR A 138 -30.28 -10.77 -2.56
N GLU A 139 -31.41 -10.54 -3.23
CA GLU A 139 -32.55 -11.45 -3.21
C GLU A 139 -32.18 -12.85 -3.76
N ALA A 140 -31.35 -12.88 -4.81
CA ALA A 140 -30.84 -14.12 -5.35
C ALA A 140 -30.01 -14.95 -4.34
N TYR A 141 -29.22 -14.29 -3.48
CA TYR A 141 -28.49 -14.98 -2.41
C TYR A 141 -29.42 -15.48 -1.30
N LEU A 142 -30.42 -14.68 -0.93
CA LEU A 142 -31.42 -15.07 0.05
C LEU A 142 -32.21 -16.28 -0.43
N GLU A 143 -32.57 -16.32 -1.71
CA GLU A 143 -33.22 -17.48 -2.31
C GLU A 143 -32.37 -18.74 -2.24
N CYS A 144 -31.08 -18.65 -2.58
CA CYS A 144 -30.15 -19.78 -2.40
C CYS A 144 -30.13 -20.30 -0.96
N ASN A 145 -30.14 -19.38 0.04
CA ASN A 145 -30.18 -19.76 1.45
C ASN A 145 -31.50 -20.45 1.82
N ARG A 146 -32.64 -19.91 1.33
CA ARG A 146 -33.96 -20.51 1.55
C ARG A 146 -34.02 -21.95 1.04
N GLN A 147 -33.50 -22.19 -0.17
CA GLN A 147 -33.49 -23.54 -0.77
C GLN A 147 -32.55 -24.50 -0.03
N LEU A 148 -31.35 -24.03 0.34
CA LEU A 148 -30.43 -24.83 1.15
C LEU A 148 -31.03 -25.21 2.52
N ASN A 149 -31.72 -24.28 3.18
CA ASN A 149 -32.39 -24.53 4.44
C ASN A 149 -33.58 -25.53 4.27
N LYS A 150 -34.37 -25.39 3.20
CA LYS A 150 -35.43 -26.35 2.88
C LYS A 150 -34.88 -27.78 2.71
N LEU A 151 -33.78 -27.94 1.96
CA LEU A 151 -33.13 -29.23 1.78
C LEU A 151 -32.57 -29.80 3.09
N TRP A 152 -31.95 -28.96 3.91
CA TRP A 152 -31.47 -29.36 5.24
C TRP A 152 -32.62 -29.84 6.14
N MET A 153 -33.72 -29.08 6.22
CA MET A 153 -34.90 -29.42 7.00
C MET A 153 -35.55 -30.73 6.51
N ARG A 154 -35.60 -30.93 5.18
CA ARG A 154 -36.11 -32.18 4.58
C ARG A 154 -35.26 -33.39 5.01
N GLU A 155 -33.93 -33.23 4.99
CA GLU A 155 -32.99 -34.26 5.45
C GLU A 155 -33.18 -34.59 6.95
N GLN A 156 -33.26 -33.54 7.81
CA GLN A 156 -33.45 -33.75 9.26
C GLN A 156 -34.77 -34.40 9.59
N ARG A 157 -35.88 -34.01 8.92
CA ARG A 157 -37.19 -34.59 9.12
C ARG A 157 -37.23 -36.09 8.68
N ALA A 158 -36.58 -36.40 7.56
CA ALA A 158 -36.51 -37.80 7.08
C ALA A 158 -35.64 -38.68 8.02
N LYS A 159 -34.55 -38.14 8.57
CA LYS A 159 -33.75 -38.80 9.62
C LYS A 159 -34.55 -39.06 10.87
N ALA A 160 -35.26 -38.04 11.39
CA ALA A 160 -36.05 -38.18 12.61
C ALA A 160 -37.20 -39.21 12.49
N LYS A 161 -37.77 -39.35 11.28
CA LYS A 161 -38.83 -40.31 10.98
C LYS A 161 -38.32 -41.68 10.57
N GLY A 162 -37.00 -41.91 10.46
CA GLY A 162 -36.42 -43.15 9.93
C GLY A 162 -36.70 -43.43 8.48
N THR A 163 -37.19 -42.45 7.69
CA THR A 163 -37.59 -42.59 6.28
C THR A 163 -36.51 -42.19 5.28
N LEU A 164 -35.29 -41.87 5.75
CA LEU A 164 -34.20 -41.46 4.87
C LEU A 164 -33.59 -42.66 4.12
N THR A 165 -34.06 -42.88 2.91
CA THR A 165 -33.49 -43.92 2.01
C THR A 165 -32.16 -43.43 1.40
N PRO A 166 -31.26 -44.35 0.99
CA PRO A 166 -30.01 -43.98 0.29
C PRO A 166 -30.25 -43.14 -0.97
N ILE A 167 -31.31 -43.46 -1.74
CA ILE A 167 -31.70 -42.73 -2.95
C ILE A 167 -32.08 -41.29 -2.60
N MET A 168 -32.93 -41.11 -1.58
CA MET A 168 -33.35 -39.80 -1.10
C MET A 168 -32.15 -38.98 -0.57
N ALA A 169 -31.25 -39.61 0.16
CA ALA A 169 -30.02 -38.93 0.67
C ALA A 169 -29.13 -38.47 -0.49
N SER A 170 -28.95 -39.30 -1.51
CA SER A 170 -28.16 -38.95 -2.70
C SER A 170 -28.79 -37.81 -3.50
N ASP A 171 -30.12 -37.82 -3.68
CA ASP A 171 -30.82 -36.72 -4.37
C ASP A 171 -30.73 -35.41 -3.62
N ILE A 172 -30.92 -35.42 -2.31
CA ILE A 172 -30.75 -34.24 -1.46
C ILE A 172 -29.31 -33.72 -1.53
N ALA A 173 -28.32 -34.61 -1.53
CA ALA A 173 -26.89 -34.20 -1.64
C ALA A 173 -26.61 -33.53 -2.98
N ARG A 174 -27.11 -34.09 -4.10
CA ARG A 174 -26.97 -33.52 -5.44
C ARG A 174 -27.59 -32.14 -5.53
N GLN A 175 -28.86 -31.97 -5.11
CA GLN A 175 -29.55 -30.67 -5.10
C GLN A 175 -28.84 -29.64 -4.21
N ARG A 176 -28.36 -30.09 -3.05
CA ARG A 176 -27.56 -29.20 -2.14
C ARG A 176 -26.28 -28.74 -2.78
N ASP A 177 -25.58 -29.59 -3.51
CA ASP A 177 -24.33 -29.20 -4.20
C ASP A 177 -24.60 -28.26 -5.38
N GLU A 178 -25.72 -28.41 -6.07
CA GLU A 178 -26.16 -27.50 -7.12
C GLU A 178 -26.47 -26.10 -6.55
N TRP A 179 -27.29 -26.02 -5.49
CA TRP A 179 -27.59 -24.73 -4.83
C TRP A 179 -26.37 -24.09 -4.19
N ARG A 180 -25.45 -24.86 -3.66
CA ARG A 180 -24.16 -24.33 -3.16
C ARG A 180 -23.29 -23.77 -4.28
N ARG A 181 -23.28 -24.38 -5.47
CA ARG A 181 -22.58 -23.80 -6.63
C ARG A 181 -23.21 -22.48 -7.03
N LYS A 182 -24.54 -22.42 -7.13
CA LYS A 182 -25.29 -21.21 -7.44
C LYS A 182 -25.06 -20.12 -6.39
N GLN A 183 -25.13 -20.47 -5.11
CA GLN A 183 -24.86 -19.54 -4.00
C GLN A 183 -23.45 -18.91 -4.08
N ARG A 184 -22.42 -19.72 -4.40
CA ARG A 184 -21.04 -19.23 -4.56
C ARG A 184 -20.88 -18.29 -5.75
N ALA A 185 -21.65 -18.48 -6.80
CA ALA A 185 -21.64 -17.62 -7.97
C ALA A 185 -22.41 -16.30 -7.77
N THR A 186 -23.28 -16.25 -6.74
CA THR A 186 -24.17 -15.10 -6.48
C THR A 186 -23.53 -14.11 -5.50
N PRO A 187 -23.59 -12.80 -5.75
CA PRO A 187 -23.18 -11.76 -4.78
C PRO A 187 -23.96 -11.87 -3.47
N VAL A 188 -23.25 -11.85 -2.35
CA VAL A 188 -23.87 -11.92 -1.01
C VAL A 188 -24.63 -10.64 -0.71
N SER A 189 -24.01 -9.49 -0.99
CA SER A 189 -24.52 -8.16 -0.70
C SER A 189 -24.73 -7.37 -1.99
N ASP A 190 -25.70 -6.49 -1.98
CA ASP A 190 -25.97 -5.57 -3.08
C ASP A 190 -24.81 -4.57 -3.20
N PRO A 191 -24.07 -4.57 -4.30
CA PRO A 191 -22.96 -3.61 -4.48
C PRO A 191 -23.44 -2.18 -4.69
N MET A 192 -24.73 -1.98 -5.03
CA MET A 192 -25.36 -0.69 -5.31
C MET A 192 -26.34 -0.26 -4.22
N ASP A 193 -26.21 -0.80 -3.01
CA ASP A 193 -27.08 -0.45 -1.89
C ASP A 193 -26.91 1.04 -1.51
N SER A 194 -27.92 1.85 -1.80
CA SER A 194 -27.94 3.29 -1.52
C SER A 194 -27.95 3.62 -0.02
N ASP A 195 -28.45 2.68 0.80
CA ASP A 195 -28.57 2.86 2.25
C ASP A 195 -27.31 2.50 3.02
N TYR A 196 -26.24 2.08 2.28
CA TYR A 196 -24.95 1.76 2.85
C TYR A 196 -23.85 2.61 2.21
N ARG A 197 -23.41 3.62 2.94
CA ARG A 197 -22.30 4.50 2.53
C ARG A 197 -21.18 4.45 3.53
N ARG A 198 -19.94 4.50 3.05
CA ARG A 198 -18.72 4.55 3.87
C ARG A 198 -17.68 5.42 3.23
N MET A 199 -17.00 6.19 4.07
CA MET A 199 -15.79 6.92 3.73
C MET A 199 -14.63 6.36 4.53
N VAL A 200 -13.51 6.14 3.87
CA VAL A 200 -12.23 5.74 4.48
C VAL A 200 -11.14 6.63 3.91
N TYR A 201 -10.11 6.93 4.69
CA TYR A 201 -8.96 7.66 4.21
C TYR A 201 -7.67 7.13 4.80
N CYS A 202 -6.57 7.39 4.13
CA CYS A 202 -5.22 7.07 4.58
C CYS A 202 -4.28 8.17 4.10
N ARG A 203 -3.48 8.72 5.01
CA ARG A 203 -2.54 9.79 4.74
C ARG A 203 -1.11 9.35 5.04
N TYR A 204 -0.20 9.69 4.16
CA TYR A 204 1.24 9.52 4.35
C TYR A 204 1.94 10.83 4.02
N ALA A 205 2.28 11.65 5.04
CA ALA A 205 2.72 13.03 4.88
C ALA A 205 1.65 13.88 4.15
N ASP A 206 2.01 14.46 3.02
CA ASP A 206 1.14 15.23 2.12
C ASP A 206 0.37 14.36 1.11
N ASP A 207 0.84 13.12 0.85
CA ASP A 207 0.10 12.15 0.04
C ASP A 207 -1.10 11.59 0.82
N PHE A 208 -2.30 11.73 0.31
CA PHE A 208 -3.48 11.08 0.89
C PHE A 208 -4.44 10.57 -0.15
N LEU A 209 -5.10 9.51 0.22
CA LEU A 209 -6.09 8.83 -0.61
C LEU A 209 -7.37 8.63 0.19
N ILE A 210 -8.50 8.81 -0.47
CA ILE A 210 -9.82 8.60 0.13
C ILE A 210 -10.55 7.55 -0.68
N GLY A 211 -11.19 6.60 0.01
CA GLY A 211 -12.03 5.57 -0.58
C GLY A 211 -13.48 5.76 -0.20
N LEU A 212 -14.38 5.68 -1.17
CA LEU A 212 -15.81 5.89 -0.97
C LEU A 212 -16.63 4.69 -1.44
N ILE A 213 -17.56 4.27 -0.58
CA ILE A 213 -18.69 3.41 -0.92
C ILE A 213 -19.89 4.34 -1.03
N GLY A 214 -20.27 4.70 -2.25
CA GLY A 214 -21.30 5.66 -2.57
C GLY A 214 -21.40 5.88 -4.07
N SER A 215 -22.06 6.96 -4.46
CA SER A 215 -22.17 7.39 -5.86
C SER A 215 -20.89 8.13 -6.32
N LYS A 216 -20.76 8.33 -7.63
CA LYS A 216 -19.70 9.17 -8.20
C LYS A 216 -19.86 10.64 -7.76
N ALA A 217 -21.09 11.11 -7.70
CA ALA A 217 -21.41 12.46 -7.25
C ALA A 217 -20.94 12.68 -5.78
N ASP A 218 -21.11 11.70 -4.89
CA ASP A 218 -20.58 11.78 -3.52
C ASP A 218 -19.06 11.95 -3.51
N ALA A 219 -18.36 11.25 -4.40
CA ALA A 219 -16.89 11.35 -4.51
C ALA A 219 -16.44 12.72 -5.04
N GLU A 220 -17.13 13.24 -6.04
CA GLU A 220 -16.87 14.57 -6.62
C GLU A 220 -17.17 15.69 -5.60
N GLN A 221 -18.27 15.60 -4.85
CA GLN A 221 -18.59 16.51 -3.75
C GLN A 221 -17.55 16.44 -2.64
N GLY A 222 -17.14 15.24 -2.25
CA GLY A 222 -16.09 15.04 -1.26
C GLY A 222 -14.77 15.69 -1.66
N MET A 223 -14.35 15.51 -2.91
CA MET A 223 -13.16 16.16 -3.46
C MET A 223 -13.29 17.69 -3.43
N ALA A 224 -14.42 18.23 -3.85
CA ALA A 224 -14.66 19.68 -3.84
C ALA A 224 -14.61 20.25 -2.41
N ALA A 225 -15.21 19.58 -1.44
CA ALA A 225 -15.18 19.97 -0.04
C ALA A 225 -13.76 19.97 0.54
N ILE A 226 -12.95 18.98 0.19
CA ILE A 226 -11.56 18.89 0.65
C ILE A 226 -10.70 20.00 0.04
N LYS A 227 -10.85 20.26 -1.27
CA LYS A 227 -10.15 21.36 -1.94
C LYS A 227 -10.49 22.72 -1.29
N ALA A 228 -11.77 22.97 -1.03
CA ALA A 228 -12.24 24.16 -0.36
C ALA A 228 -11.67 24.28 1.07
N PHE A 229 -11.65 23.18 1.82
CA PHE A 229 -11.06 23.16 3.17
C PHE A 229 -9.57 23.50 3.14
N LEU A 230 -8.81 22.87 2.24
CA LEU A 230 -7.37 23.12 2.10
C LEU A 230 -7.08 24.58 1.73
N ASP A 231 -7.83 25.15 0.81
CA ASP A 231 -7.65 26.54 0.37
C ASP A 231 -8.03 27.55 1.46
N VAL A 232 -9.21 27.42 2.05
CA VAL A 232 -9.75 28.39 3.03
C VAL A 232 -9.07 28.28 4.39
N HIS A 233 -8.93 27.07 4.93
CA HIS A 233 -8.44 26.88 6.31
C HIS A 233 -6.94 26.71 6.42
N LEU A 234 -6.30 26.12 5.41
CA LEU A 234 -4.87 25.83 5.43
C LEU A 234 -4.09 26.63 4.38
N LYS A 235 -4.75 27.47 3.59
CA LYS A 235 -4.13 28.23 2.48
C LYS A 235 -3.25 27.37 1.56
N LEU A 236 -3.64 26.11 1.38
CA LEU A 236 -2.93 25.16 0.54
C LEU A 236 -3.67 24.96 -0.78
N LYS A 237 -2.95 25.10 -1.88
CA LYS A 237 -3.49 24.84 -3.21
C LYS A 237 -3.32 23.39 -3.62
N THR A 238 -4.32 22.83 -4.28
CA THR A 238 -4.26 21.49 -4.85
C THR A 238 -3.82 21.53 -6.31
N SER A 239 -3.10 20.50 -6.76
CA SER A 239 -2.77 20.31 -8.17
C SER A 239 -3.99 19.78 -8.91
N GLU A 240 -4.53 20.55 -9.86
CA GLU A 240 -5.68 20.13 -10.67
C GLU A 240 -5.35 18.91 -11.56
N GLU A 241 -4.13 18.85 -12.10
CA GLU A 241 -3.70 17.77 -12.98
C GLU A 241 -3.57 16.40 -12.25
N LYS A 242 -3.25 16.44 -10.98
CA LYS A 242 -3.00 15.24 -10.17
C LYS A 242 -4.15 14.89 -9.22
N SER A 243 -5.15 15.78 -9.08
CA SER A 243 -6.31 15.53 -8.22
C SER A 243 -7.43 14.91 -9.05
N LEU A 244 -7.71 13.63 -8.80
CA LEU A 244 -8.59 12.80 -9.63
C LEU A 244 -9.59 12.01 -8.81
N VAL A 245 -10.81 11.86 -9.35
CA VAL A 245 -11.79 10.87 -8.91
C VAL A 245 -11.78 9.71 -9.88
N SER A 246 -11.29 8.57 -9.45
CA SER A 246 -11.20 7.36 -10.26
C SER A 246 -12.08 6.23 -9.74
N SER A 247 -12.55 5.37 -10.66
CA SER A 247 -13.19 4.13 -10.27
C SER A 247 -12.18 3.23 -9.53
N ALA A 248 -12.59 2.57 -8.47
CA ALA A 248 -11.72 1.60 -7.79
C ALA A 248 -11.30 0.43 -8.70
N ARG A 249 -11.99 0.19 -9.82
CA ARG A 249 -11.55 -0.78 -10.85
C ARG A 249 -10.36 -0.28 -11.64
N ASP A 250 -10.38 1.00 -12.02
CA ASP A 250 -9.27 1.65 -12.73
C ASP A 250 -8.10 1.85 -11.77
N GLY A 251 -8.40 2.11 -10.52
CA GLY A 251 -7.44 2.22 -9.43
C GLY A 251 -6.75 3.58 -9.36
N ALA A 252 -6.11 3.82 -8.22
CA ALA A 252 -5.38 5.02 -7.85
C ALA A 252 -3.92 4.70 -7.54
N SER A 253 -3.02 5.66 -7.75
CA SER A 253 -1.62 5.53 -7.36
C SER A 253 -1.43 5.97 -5.91
N CYS A 254 -0.88 5.11 -5.07
CA CYS A 254 -0.58 5.46 -3.69
C CYS A 254 0.70 4.75 -3.24
N LEU A 255 1.65 5.51 -2.69
CA LEU A 255 2.90 4.97 -2.14
C LEU A 255 3.56 3.94 -3.07
N GLY A 256 3.74 4.31 -4.35
CA GLY A 256 4.38 3.45 -5.34
C GLY A 256 3.60 2.20 -5.77
N HIS A 257 2.42 1.97 -5.23
CA HIS A 257 1.51 0.89 -5.61
C HIS A 257 0.29 1.44 -6.34
N ARG A 258 -0.38 0.59 -7.12
CA ARG A 258 -1.71 0.87 -7.66
C ARG A 258 -2.74 0.18 -6.78
N ILE A 259 -3.59 0.98 -6.14
CA ILE A 259 -4.70 0.51 -5.32
C ILE A 259 -5.89 0.31 -6.24
N CYS A 260 -6.35 -0.92 -6.40
CA CYS A 260 -7.50 -1.21 -7.26
C CYS A 260 -8.33 -2.38 -6.74
N THR A 261 -9.49 -2.61 -7.33
CA THR A 261 -10.30 -3.80 -7.07
C THR A 261 -10.13 -4.84 -8.18
N LEU A 262 -10.61 -6.06 -7.97
CA LEU A 262 -10.68 -7.07 -9.01
C LEU A 262 -11.75 -6.69 -10.05
N THR A 263 -11.56 -7.11 -11.28
CA THR A 263 -12.55 -6.92 -12.36
C THR A 263 -13.73 -7.89 -12.25
N GLN A 264 -13.48 -9.07 -11.70
CA GLN A 264 -14.46 -10.13 -11.56
C GLN A 264 -14.29 -10.88 -10.24
N ASP A 265 -15.40 -11.43 -9.74
CA ASP A 265 -15.36 -12.34 -8.61
C ASP A 265 -14.58 -13.60 -8.95
N ARG A 266 -13.87 -14.12 -7.97
CA ARG A 266 -13.11 -15.37 -8.12
C ARG A 266 -13.58 -16.41 -7.10
N ILE A 267 -13.62 -17.66 -7.51
CA ILE A 267 -13.80 -18.78 -6.59
C ILE A 267 -12.41 -19.37 -6.32
N GLN A 268 -11.98 -19.33 -5.08
CA GLN A 268 -10.68 -19.88 -4.68
C GLN A 268 -10.80 -20.65 -3.36
N THR A 269 -9.78 -21.45 -3.06
CA THR A 269 -9.69 -22.12 -1.76
C THR A 269 -9.31 -21.07 -0.71
N VAL A 270 -10.18 -20.85 0.27
CA VAL A 270 -9.96 -19.96 1.41
C VAL A 270 -9.42 -20.78 2.57
N HIS A 271 -8.26 -20.37 3.07
CA HIS A 271 -7.63 -20.92 4.27
C HIS A 271 -8.02 -20.06 5.48
N TYR A 272 -8.39 -20.68 6.57
CA TYR A 272 -8.84 -20.02 7.79
C TYR A 272 -7.74 -20.05 8.85
N SER A 273 -7.45 -18.92 9.48
CA SER A 273 -6.44 -18.80 10.55
C SER A 273 -6.77 -19.59 11.82
N ASN A 274 -8.03 -19.99 11.99
CA ASN A 274 -8.53 -20.72 13.16
C ASN A 274 -8.51 -22.25 13.01
N GLY A 275 -7.68 -22.80 12.13
CA GLY A 275 -7.50 -24.25 11.92
C GLY A 275 -8.68 -24.94 11.21
N LYS A 276 -9.72 -24.23 10.77
CA LYS A 276 -10.80 -24.81 9.98
C LYS A 276 -10.28 -25.31 8.62
N ARG A 277 -10.84 -26.45 8.15
CA ARG A 277 -10.48 -27.01 6.85
C ARG A 277 -10.68 -26.01 5.73
N PRO A 278 -9.73 -25.89 4.80
CA PRO A 278 -9.87 -25.04 3.62
C PRO A 278 -11.14 -25.33 2.85
N ARG A 279 -11.84 -24.30 2.41
CA ARG A 279 -13.08 -24.44 1.63
C ARG A 279 -13.04 -23.57 0.38
N LYS A 280 -13.64 -24.02 -0.72
CA LYS A 280 -13.88 -23.17 -1.88
C LYS A 280 -14.84 -22.06 -1.48
N GLY A 281 -14.41 -20.83 -1.58
CA GLY A 281 -15.17 -19.63 -1.28
C GLY A 281 -15.08 -18.61 -2.41
N ARG A 282 -16.06 -17.72 -2.47
CA ARG A 282 -16.05 -16.59 -3.38
C ARG A 282 -15.20 -15.47 -2.80
N VAL A 283 -14.32 -14.90 -3.58
CA VAL A 283 -13.62 -13.63 -3.30
C VAL A 283 -14.32 -12.59 -4.15
N PRO A 284 -15.00 -11.62 -3.49
CA PRO A 284 -15.72 -10.55 -4.20
C PRO A 284 -14.78 -9.71 -5.06
N ALA A 285 -15.29 -9.20 -6.17
CA ALA A 285 -14.56 -8.31 -7.06
C ALA A 285 -14.18 -6.99 -6.39
N ASP A 286 -14.96 -6.55 -5.40
CA ASP A 286 -14.74 -5.30 -4.67
C ASP A 286 -13.66 -5.38 -3.56
N ARG A 287 -12.92 -6.49 -3.49
CA ARG A 287 -11.77 -6.61 -2.59
C ARG A 287 -10.57 -5.83 -3.13
N ILE A 288 -9.98 -5.00 -2.27
CA ILE A 288 -8.80 -4.20 -2.61
C ILE A 288 -7.59 -5.08 -2.92
N GLN A 289 -6.89 -4.69 -3.96
CA GLN A 289 -5.61 -5.26 -4.40
C GLN A 289 -4.54 -4.18 -4.39
N LEU A 290 -3.39 -4.52 -3.87
CA LEU A 290 -2.17 -3.72 -4.02
C LEU A 290 -1.41 -4.26 -5.22
N ARG A 291 -1.31 -3.51 -6.31
CA ARG A 291 -0.57 -3.96 -7.49
C ARG A 291 0.74 -3.20 -7.65
N VAL A 292 1.76 -3.93 -8.01
CA VAL A 292 3.07 -3.36 -8.36
C VAL A 292 2.99 -2.86 -9.80
N PRO A 293 3.19 -1.54 -10.06
CA PRO A 293 3.17 -1.01 -11.41
C PRO A 293 4.45 -1.40 -12.16
N GLN A 294 4.30 -1.93 -13.37
CA GLN A 294 5.43 -2.38 -14.20
C GLN A 294 6.32 -1.21 -14.63
N GLU A 295 5.69 -0.06 -14.90
CA GLU A 295 6.36 1.17 -15.31
C GLU A 295 7.33 1.68 -14.23
N LYS A 296 6.93 1.59 -12.95
CA LYS A 296 7.80 1.97 -11.82
C LYS A 296 9.02 1.04 -11.72
N LEU A 297 8.83 -0.27 -11.97
CA LEU A 297 9.93 -1.23 -12.00
C LEU A 297 10.84 -1.01 -13.20
N ALA A 298 10.27 -0.74 -14.38
CA ALA A 298 11.04 -0.45 -15.59
C ALA A 298 11.93 0.80 -15.39
N SER A 299 11.34 1.90 -14.91
CA SER A 299 12.08 3.14 -14.59
C SER A 299 13.14 2.93 -13.51
N PHE A 300 12.86 2.06 -12.51
CA PHE A 300 13.85 1.72 -11.48
C PHE A 300 15.04 0.95 -12.08
N ILE A 301 14.80 -0.06 -12.90
CA ILE A 301 15.84 -0.87 -13.56
C ILE A 301 16.71 0.01 -14.46
N GLU A 302 16.11 0.92 -15.21
CA GLU A 302 16.80 1.87 -16.08
C GLU A 302 17.67 2.85 -15.27
N ARG A 303 17.11 3.51 -14.27
CA ARG A 303 17.83 4.44 -13.38
C ARG A 303 18.99 3.79 -12.66
N GLN A 304 18.87 2.50 -12.29
CA GLN A 304 19.95 1.72 -11.70
C GLN A 304 20.91 1.14 -12.75
N ARG A 305 20.73 1.44 -14.04
CA ARG A 305 21.55 0.95 -15.18
C ARG A 305 21.67 -0.56 -15.23
N LEU A 306 20.65 -1.29 -14.76
CA LEU A 306 20.67 -2.75 -14.71
C LEU A 306 20.35 -3.40 -16.06
N GLY A 307 19.63 -2.70 -16.93
CA GLY A 307 19.24 -3.22 -18.25
C GLY A 307 17.88 -2.74 -18.72
N ASN A 308 17.15 -3.60 -19.42
CA ASN A 308 15.82 -3.31 -19.94
C ASN A 308 14.80 -4.30 -19.35
N TYR A 309 13.85 -3.76 -18.59
CA TYR A 309 12.79 -4.53 -17.93
C TYR A 309 11.87 -5.24 -18.94
N TRP A 310 11.46 -4.53 -19.99
CA TRP A 310 10.51 -5.04 -20.97
C TRP A 310 11.12 -6.12 -21.86
N ALA A 311 12.38 -5.92 -22.29
CA ALA A 311 13.13 -6.90 -23.06
C ALA A 311 13.72 -8.04 -22.20
N ASN A 312 13.52 -7.99 -20.87
CA ASN A 312 14.08 -8.96 -19.92
C ASN A 312 15.59 -9.16 -20.08
N ARG A 313 16.34 -8.07 -20.35
CA ARG A 313 17.77 -8.07 -20.67
C ARG A 313 18.56 -7.33 -19.59
N GLY A 314 19.55 -8.00 -19.00
CA GLY A 314 20.50 -7.40 -18.06
C GLY A 314 21.76 -6.88 -18.77
N ASN A 315 22.16 -5.64 -18.46
CA ASN A 315 23.37 -5.01 -18.96
C ASN A 315 24.49 -5.11 -17.92
N MET A 316 25.74 -5.18 -18.36
CA MET A 316 26.88 -4.99 -17.46
C MET A 316 26.96 -3.54 -16.99
N ARG A 317 27.55 -3.30 -15.82
CA ARG A 317 27.82 -1.98 -15.26
C ARG A 317 29.31 -1.72 -15.24
N PRO A 318 29.84 -1.03 -16.28
CA PRO A 318 31.28 -0.82 -16.43
C PRO A 318 31.92 -0.08 -15.26
N GLU A 319 31.19 0.84 -14.66
CA GLU A 319 31.62 1.66 -13.53
C GLU A 319 31.97 0.87 -12.25
N LEU A 320 31.60 -0.40 -12.20
CA LEU A 320 31.81 -1.24 -11.02
C LEU A 320 32.96 -2.25 -11.20
N ILE A 321 33.58 -2.34 -12.39
CA ILE A 321 34.57 -3.41 -12.74
C ILE A 321 35.79 -3.35 -11.83
N ASP A 322 36.24 -2.15 -11.46
CA ASP A 322 37.42 -1.93 -10.62
C ASP A 322 37.19 -2.24 -9.14
N ASN A 323 35.90 -2.29 -8.71
CA ASN A 323 35.56 -2.62 -7.34
C ASN A 323 35.82 -4.10 -7.04
N SER A 324 36.06 -4.45 -5.76
CA SER A 324 36.14 -5.86 -5.36
C SER A 324 34.83 -6.61 -5.67
N SER A 325 34.91 -7.91 -5.93
CA SER A 325 33.73 -8.74 -6.22
C SER A 325 32.74 -8.74 -5.06
N VAL A 326 33.25 -8.60 -3.85
CA VAL A 326 32.42 -8.46 -2.62
C VAL A 326 31.64 -7.15 -2.65
N ALA A 327 32.28 -6.03 -2.99
CA ALA A 327 31.62 -4.73 -3.09
C ALA A 327 30.56 -4.74 -4.20
N ILE A 328 30.85 -5.32 -5.36
CA ILE A 328 29.89 -5.48 -6.47
C ILE A 328 28.68 -6.27 -5.99
N VAL A 329 28.84 -7.48 -5.45
CA VAL A 329 27.73 -8.33 -5.00
C VAL A 329 26.94 -7.66 -3.89
N SER A 330 27.60 -7.02 -2.92
CA SER A 330 26.93 -6.32 -1.82
C SER A 330 26.07 -5.14 -2.33
N GLY A 331 26.59 -4.35 -3.26
CA GLY A 331 25.85 -3.25 -3.88
C GLY A 331 24.63 -3.74 -4.66
N TYR A 332 24.81 -4.77 -5.49
CA TYR A 332 23.70 -5.39 -6.21
C TYR A 332 22.64 -5.99 -5.25
N ASN A 333 23.07 -6.67 -4.19
CA ASN A 333 22.19 -7.24 -3.18
C ASN A 333 21.34 -6.16 -2.50
N SER A 334 21.93 -5.01 -2.14
CA SER A 334 21.24 -3.91 -1.49
C SER A 334 20.14 -3.35 -2.38
N ILE A 335 20.41 -3.15 -3.68
CA ILE A 335 19.43 -2.66 -4.66
C ILE A 335 18.25 -3.62 -4.75
N MET A 336 18.49 -4.92 -4.93
CA MET A 336 17.42 -5.88 -5.14
C MET A 336 16.62 -6.18 -3.87
N ARG A 337 17.31 -6.24 -2.73
CA ARG A 337 16.65 -6.43 -1.42
C ARG A 337 15.71 -5.27 -1.12
N GLY A 338 16.17 -4.03 -1.29
CA GLY A 338 15.34 -2.85 -1.10
C GLY A 338 14.09 -2.87 -1.97
N LEU A 339 14.23 -3.21 -3.26
CA LEU A 339 13.10 -3.33 -4.18
C LEU A 339 12.12 -4.43 -3.75
N ALA A 340 12.64 -5.62 -3.44
CA ALA A 340 11.80 -6.76 -3.07
C ALA A 340 11.06 -6.54 -1.74
N GLU A 341 11.75 -6.00 -0.73
CA GLU A 341 11.16 -5.65 0.56
C GLU A 341 10.08 -4.57 0.43
N TYR A 342 10.28 -3.56 -0.43
CA TYR A 342 9.30 -2.50 -0.65
C TYR A 342 8.01 -3.04 -1.26
N TYR A 343 8.11 -3.89 -2.29
CA TYR A 343 6.95 -4.37 -3.04
C TYR A 343 6.34 -5.70 -2.54
N LYS A 344 6.87 -6.31 -1.48
CA LYS A 344 6.40 -7.62 -0.99
C LYS A 344 4.91 -7.70 -0.59
N LEU A 345 4.26 -6.56 -0.37
CA LEU A 345 2.82 -6.48 -0.11
C LEU A 345 1.96 -6.56 -1.37
N GLY A 346 2.54 -6.34 -2.54
CA GLY A 346 1.82 -6.35 -3.81
C GLY A 346 1.26 -7.73 -4.16
N THR A 347 0.02 -7.80 -4.60
CA THR A 347 -0.63 -9.07 -4.97
C THR A 347 0.02 -9.77 -6.16
N ASN A 348 0.65 -9.01 -7.06
CA ASN A 348 1.40 -9.50 -8.23
C ASN A 348 2.93 -9.42 -8.04
N TRP A 349 3.42 -9.17 -6.81
CA TRP A 349 4.84 -8.88 -6.57
C TRP A 349 5.78 -9.98 -7.06
N LYS A 350 5.42 -11.26 -6.86
CA LYS A 350 6.26 -12.39 -7.30
C LYS A 350 6.52 -12.39 -8.80
N ALA A 351 5.52 -12.06 -9.61
CA ALA A 351 5.65 -12.00 -11.06
C ALA A 351 6.46 -10.79 -11.49
N GLU A 352 6.09 -9.61 -11.00
CA GLU A 352 6.67 -8.34 -11.44
C GLU A 352 8.09 -8.14 -10.90
N VAL A 353 8.28 -8.32 -9.59
CA VAL A 353 9.60 -8.25 -8.97
C VAL A 353 10.48 -9.42 -9.43
N GLY A 354 9.88 -10.59 -9.75
CA GLY A 354 10.60 -11.72 -10.35
C GLY A 354 11.22 -11.39 -11.71
N ARG A 355 10.49 -10.62 -12.55
CA ARG A 355 11.04 -10.11 -13.81
C ARG A 355 12.19 -9.14 -13.57
N ALA A 356 12.03 -8.18 -12.66
CA ALA A 356 13.09 -7.25 -12.27
C ALA A 356 14.31 -7.99 -11.70
N TYR A 357 14.08 -9.01 -10.87
CA TYR A 357 15.13 -9.89 -10.34
C TYR A 357 15.91 -10.60 -11.45
N HIS A 358 15.23 -11.07 -12.49
CA HIS A 358 15.90 -11.72 -13.62
C HIS A 358 16.83 -10.75 -14.38
N VAL A 359 16.38 -9.52 -14.63
CA VAL A 359 17.22 -8.46 -15.24
C VAL A 359 18.42 -8.12 -14.36
N TRP A 360 18.18 -7.91 -13.07
CA TRP A 360 19.20 -7.66 -12.06
C TRP A 360 20.23 -8.80 -11.99
N TYR A 361 19.77 -10.04 -11.98
CA TYR A 361 20.61 -11.23 -11.93
C TYR A 361 21.55 -11.31 -13.14
N ARG A 362 20.98 -11.14 -14.34
CA ARG A 362 21.79 -11.10 -15.56
C ARG A 362 22.80 -9.95 -15.55
N SER A 363 22.40 -8.78 -15.09
CA SER A 363 23.29 -7.62 -14.98
C SER A 363 24.49 -7.90 -14.06
N LEU A 364 24.25 -8.49 -12.88
CA LEU A 364 25.30 -8.88 -11.95
C LEU A 364 26.31 -9.83 -12.57
N PHE A 365 25.84 -10.93 -13.17
CA PHE A 365 26.72 -11.92 -13.75
C PHE A 365 27.46 -11.43 -14.99
N ASN A 366 26.84 -10.56 -15.80
CA ASN A 366 27.52 -9.88 -16.90
C ASN A 366 28.60 -8.92 -16.41
N THR A 367 28.38 -8.19 -15.32
CA THR A 367 29.37 -7.29 -14.70
C THR A 367 30.55 -8.08 -14.16
N LEU A 368 30.31 -9.19 -13.45
CA LEU A 368 31.39 -10.06 -12.96
C LEU A 368 32.14 -10.77 -14.10
N ALA A 369 31.43 -11.19 -15.15
CA ALA A 369 32.05 -11.79 -16.32
C ALA A 369 33.03 -10.81 -17.02
N ARG A 370 32.64 -9.55 -17.14
CA ARG A 370 33.51 -8.51 -17.68
C ARG A 370 34.72 -8.24 -16.79
N LYS A 371 34.48 -8.12 -15.45
CA LYS A 371 35.60 -7.97 -14.48
C LYS A 371 36.65 -9.04 -14.61
N TYR A 372 36.27 -10.29 -14.79
CA TYR A 372 37.18 -11.43 -14.88
C TYR A 372 37.56 -11.80 -16.32
N ALA A 373 37.25 -10.97 -17.32
CA ALA A 373 37.49 -11.22 -18.74
C ALA A 373 37.06 -12.64 -19.19
N THR A 374 35.85 -13.09 -18.75
CA THR A 374 35.33 -14.44 -19.00
C THR A 374 33.86 -14.43 -19.35
N SER A 375 33.27 -15.59 -19.60
CA SER A 375 31.83 -15.69 -19.86
C SER A 375 31.01 -15.77 -18.55
N ALA A 376 29.75 -15.32 -18.61
CA ALA A 376 28.82 -15.43 -17.48
C ALA A 376 28.63 -16.89 -17.03
N SER A 377 28.65 -17.87 -17.95
CA SER A 377 28.55 -19.30 -17.64
C SER A 377 29.70 -19.78 -16.75
N LYS A 378 30.94 -19.34 -17.05
CA LYS A 378 32.11 -19.68 -16.22
C LYS A 378 32.03 -19.03 -14.84
N ILE A 379 31.47 -17.79 -14.74
CA ILE A 379 31.22 -17.13 -13.44
C ILE A 379 30.19 -17.91 -12.66
N HIS A 380 29.10 -18.39 -13.28
CA HIS A 380 28.08 -19.23 -12.61
C HIS A 380 28.72 -20.50 -12.03
N GLN A 381 29.60 -21.19 -12.78
CA GLN A 381 30.29 -22.38 -12.28
C GLN A 381 31.21 -22.04 -11.10
N ARG A 382 32.02 -20.96 -11.23
CA ARG A 382 32.98 -20.53 -10.20
C ARG A 382 32.35 -20.12 -8.88
N LEU A 383 31.20 -19.43 -8.91
CA LEU A 383 30.54 -18.87 -7.71
C LEU A 383 29.50 -19.80 -7.12
N ARG A 384 29.25 -20.96 -7.72
CA ARG A 384 28.23 -21.90 -7.28
C ARG A 384 28.53 -22.44 -5.88
N THR A 385 27.50 -22.46 -5.03
CA THR A 385 27.52 -23.05 -3.67
C THR A 385 26.33 -24.01 -3.51
N VAL A 386 26.25 -24.71 -2.41
CA VAL A 386 25.12 -25.60 -2.09
C VAL A 386 23.80 -24.82 -2.11
N ASP A 387 23.82 -23.58 -1.57
CA ASP A 387 22.63 -22.75 -1.40
C ASP A 387 22.41 -21.70 -2.48
N GLY A 388 23.26 -21.62 -3.50
CA GLY A 388 23.16 -20.61 -4.56
C GLY A 388 24.51 -20.15 -5.09
N TYR A 389 24.81 -18.85 -4.99
CA TYR A 389 26.07 -18.26 -5.47
C TYR A 389 26.67 -17.38 -4.38
N ALA A 390 27.99 -17.38 -4.26
CA ALA A 390 28.69 -16.53 -3.30
C ALA A 390 30.09 -16.14 -3.81
N VAL A 391 30.56 -14.98 -3.36
CA VAL A 391 31.95 -14.52 -3.54
C VAL A 391 32.71 -14.62 -2.23
N SER A 392 33.97 -15.05 -2.27
CA SER A 392 34.84 -15.10 -1.10
C SER A 392 35.38 -13.71 -0.76
N VAL A 393 35.45 -13.40 0.53
CA VAL A 393 36.15 -12.21 1.04
C VAL A 393 37.62 -12.52 1.13
N GLU A 394 38.48 -11.74 0.42
CA GLU A 394 39.90 -11.94 0.40
C GLU A 394 40.50 -11.99 1.82
N GLY A 395 41.43 -12.92 2.05
CA GLY A 395 42.07 -13.09 3.35
C GLY A 395 41.21 -13.70 4.45
N THR A 396 39.96 -14.12 4.17
CA THR A 396 39.07 -14.71 5.18
C THR A 396 38.32 -15.93 4.65
N ALA A 397 37.82 -16.77 5.57
CA ALA A 397 36.89 -17.86 5.23
C ALA A 397 35.45 -17.39 4.96
N LYS A 398 35.16 -16.08 5.12
CA LYS A 398 33.82 -15.52 4.95
C LYS A 398 33.43 -15.43 3.47
N LYS A 399 32.14 -15.64 3.21
CA LYS A 399 31.54 -15.52 1.85
C LYS A 399 30.36 -14.57 1.88
N VAL A 400 30.19 -13.79 0.82
CA VAL A 400 29.02 -12.95 0.59
C VAL A 400 28.13 -13.63 -0.45
N GLY A 401 26.96 -14.08 -0.04
CA GLY A 401 25.97 -14.73 -0.91
C GLY A 401 25.28 -13.74 -1.85
N VAL A 402 24.99 -14.19 -3.06
CA VAL A 402 24.11 -13.45 -3.98
C VAL A 402 22.67 -13.54 -3.47
N PHE A 403 21.99 -12.40 -3.43
CA PHE A 403 20.60 -12.30 -2.96
C PHE A 403 19.66 -13.25 -3.73
N ARG A 404 18.73 -13.88 -3.00
CA ARG A 404 17.72 -14.79 -3.58
C ARG A 404 16.32 -14.28 -3.26
N LEU A 405 15.54 -14.07 -4.30
CA LEU A 405 14.16 -13.57 -4.14
C LEU A 405 13.27 -14.51 -3.29
N LYS A 406 13.56 -15.81 -3.31
CA LYS A 406 12.83 -16.81 -2.49
C LYS A 406 12.99 -16.63 -0.98
N ASP A 407 14.06 -15.95 -0.53
CA ASP A 407 14.32 -15.71 0.89
C ASP A 407 13.49 -14.53 1.44
N VAL A 408 12.87 -13.74 0.57
CA VAL A 408 11.92 -12.70 0.97
C VAL A 408 10.59 -13.36 1.33
N GLN A 409 10.27 -13.32 2.61
CA GLN A 409 8.96 -13.79 3.05
C GLN A 409 7.89 -12.78 2.62
N PRO A 410 6.89 -13.19 1.85
CA PRO A 410 5.74 -12.34 1.62
C PRO A 410 5.12 -12.03 2.99
N SER A 411 4.98 -10.76 3.29
CA SER A 411 4.08 -10.39 4.39
C SER A 411 2.69 -10.76 3.89
N ALA A 412 2.26 -11.99 4.20
CA ALA A 412 0.90 -12.39 3.88
C ALA A 412 -0.02 -11.31 4.44
N PRO A 413 -0.87 -10.66 3.62
CA PRO A 413 -1.97 -9.94 4.18
C PRO A 413 -2.74 -11.00 4.97
N SER A 414 -2.77 -10.87 6.28
CA SER A 414 -3.60 -11.70 7.14
C SER A 414 -5.01 -11.64 6.55
N THR A 415 -5.43 -12.79 6.01
CA THR A 415 -6.77 -13.01 5.42
C THR A 415 -7.86 -12.70 6.41
#